data_a7fe78c8f8c99f7432f25d92dfa435d1
#
_entry.id   a7fe78c8f8c99f7432f25d92dfa435d1
#
_cell.length_a   1.000
_cell.length_b   1.000
_cell.length_c   1.000
_cell.angle_alpha   90.00
_cell.angle_beta   90.00
_cell.angle_gamma   90.00
#
_symmetry.space_group_name_H-M   'P 1'
#
loop_
_entity.id
_entity.type
_entity.pdbx_description
1 polymer ?
#
loop_
_entity_poly.entity_id
_entity_poly.type
_entity_poly.pdbx_seq_one_letter_code
_entity_poly.pdbx_strand_id
1 'polypeptide(L)'
;DATDLRELYATWLSPDYDVVSAETLADARRALDDTVDIVLLDRKLPDGRGEELLVDAKDRPCRVGMLTGVEPDFDIIDMGFDAYLVKPVDREDVLDAVAHLLDLRRYEDDVTEYFRVASKKAALETAKPPVELEASEEYQRLCERFEGLAASTVASSTDTQTVRTLFRDLETSV
;
A
#
# COMPACT_ATOMS: atom_id res chain seq x y z
N ASP A 1 0.22 -10.62 20.59
CA ASP A 1 0.66 -11.69 19.72
C ASP A 1 0.26 -11.42 18.28
N ALA A 2 1.05 -11.89 17.28
CA ALA A 2 0.76 -11.65 15.86
C ALA A 2 -0.58 -12.30 15.44
N THR A 3 -0.92 -13.44 16.04
CA THR A 3 -2.20 -14.12 15.84
C THR A 3 -3.37 -13.27 16.35
N ASP A 4 -3.25 -12.70 17.54
CA ASP A 4 -4.30 -11.86 18.15
C ASP A 4 -4.59 -10.62 17.30
N LEU A 5 -3.53 -9.99 16.73
CA LEU A 5 -3.67 -8.83 15.86
C LEU A 5 -4.35 -9.18 14.53
N ARG A 6 -4.00 -10.33 13.93
CA ARG A 6 -4.64 -10.81 12.71
C ARG A 6 -6.14 -11.05 12.91
N GLU A 7 -6.51 -11.72 14.01
CA GLU A 7 -7.91 -11.95 14.38
C GLU A 7 -8.66 -10.65 14.65
N LEU A 8 -7.99 -9.66 15.28
CA LEU A 8 -8.55 -8.35 15.53
C LEU A 8 -8.85 -7.61 14.21
N TYR A 9 -7.91 -7.58 13.28
CA TYR A 9 -8.12 -6.96 11.96
C TYR A 9 -9.22 -7.66 11.16
N ALA A 10 -9.26 -8.99 11.19
CA ALA A 10 -10.35 -9.75 10.57
C ALA A 10 -11.72 -9.40 11.19
N THR A 11 -11.77 -9.23 12.52
CA THR A 11 -13.00 -8.81 13.22
C THR A 11 -13.44 -7.40 12.81
N TRP A 12 -12.51 -6.46 12.60
CA TRP A 12 -12.84 -5.11 12.17
C TRP A 12 -13.39 -5.04 10.74
N LEU A 13 -12.90 -5.91 9.87
CA LEU A 13 -13.23 -5.93 8.44
C LEU A 13 -14.46 -6.79 8.11
N SER A 14 -14.70 -7.88 8.86
CA SER A 14 -15.77 -8.85 8.55
C SER A 14 -17.20 -8.30 8.49
N PRO A 15 -17.56 -7.17 9.15
CA PRO A 15 -18.90 -6.60 8.97
C PRO A 15 -19.20 -6.13 7.54
N ASP A 16 -18.15 -5.68 6.80
CA ASP A 16 -18.29 -5.02 5.51
C ASP A 16 -17.65 -5.81 4.36
N TYR A 17 -16.77 -6.78 4.67
CA TYR A 17 -15.96 -7.52 3.71
C TYR A 17 -15.95 -9.03 4.01
N ASP A 18 -15.77 -9.84 2.94
CA ASP A 18 -15.49 -11.27 3.08
C ASP A 18 -13.98 -11.47 3.32
N VAL A 19 -13.63 -11.88 4.53
CA VAL A 19 -12.24 -11.89 5.01
C VAL A 19 -11.69 -13.31 5.13
N VAL A 20 -10.61 -13.56 4.44
CA VAL A 20 -9.82 -14.80 4.57
C VAL A 20 -8.51 -14.48 5.29
N SER A 21 -8.26 -15.18 6.41
CA SER A 21 -7.03 -15.03 7.18
C SER A 21 -6.02 -16.12 6.84
N ALA A 22 -4.76 -15.71 6.61
CA ALA A 22 -3.63 -16.61 6.39
C ALA A 22 -2.57 -16.35 7.48
N GLU A 23 -2.05 -17.41 8.08
CA GLU A 23 -1.03 -17.32 9.12
C GLU A 23 0.40 -17.38 8.57
N THR A 24 0.56 -18.12 7.50
CA THR A 24 1.85 -18.38 6.87
C THR A 24 1.85 -17.89 5.41
N LEU A 25 3.03 -17.72 4.86
CA LEU A 25 3.21 -17.43 3.43
C LEU A 25 2.61 -18.54 2.56
N ALA A 26 2.77 -19.80 3.00
CA ALA A 26 2.18 -20.95 2.30
C ALA A 26 0.65 -20.93 2.32
N ASP A 27 0.02 -20.50 3.43
CA ASP A 27 -1.43 -20.34 3.52
C ASP A 27 -1.91 -19.17 2.65
N ALA A 28 -1.19 -18.04 2.68
CA ALA A 28 -1.48 -16.89 1.85
C ALA A 28 -1.43 -17.22 0.35
N ARG A 29 -0.41 -17.96 -0.09
CA ARG A 29 -0.31 -18.43 -1.48
C ARG A 29 -1.47 -19.33 -1.90
N ARG A 30 -2.00 -20.16 -0.99
CA ARG A 30 -3.16 -21.02 -1.27
C ARG A 30 -4.47 -20.24 -1.33
N ALA A 31 -4.60 -19.18 -0.53
CA ALA A 31 -5.78 -18.33 -0.49
C ALA A 31 -5.80 -17.29 -1.61
N LEU A 32 -4.64 -16.95 -2.18
CA LEU A 32 -4.51 -15.92 -3.20
C LEU A 32 -4.97 -16.45 -4.57
N ASP A 33 -6.17 -16.07 -4.96
CA ASP A 33 -6.73 -16.35 -6.30
C ASP A 33 -7.29 -15.05 -6.93
N ASP A 34 -7.92 -15.18 -8.11
CA ASP A 34 -8.40 -14.02 -8.86
C ASP A 34 -9.69 -13.42 -8.28
N THR A 35 -10.25 -13.99 -7.23
CA THR A 35 -11.40 -13.45 -6.49
C THR A 35 -10.99 -12.54 -5.35
N VAL A 36 -9.70 -12.53 -4.97
CA VAL A 36 -9.15 -11.65 -3.94
C VAL A 36 -9.03 -10.24 -4.49
N ASP A 37 -9.69 -9.30 -3.82
CA ASP A 37 -9.64 -7.88 -4.19
C ASP A 37 -8.47 -7.17 -3.53
N ILE A 38 -8.24 -7.43 -2.23
CA ILE A 38 -7.24 -6.76 -1.40
C ILE A 38 -6.44 -7.78 -0.61
N VAL A 39 -5.14 -7.55 -0.51
CA VAL A 39 -4.24 -8.27 0.39
C VAL A 39 -3.67 -7.29 1.40
N LEU A 40 -3.90 -7.51 2.70
CA LEU A 40 -3.16 -6.84 3.78
C LEU A 40 -2.04 -7.78 4.24
N LEU A 41 -0.80 -7.36 4.09
CA LEU A 41 0.37 -8.22 4.18
C LEU A 41 1.36 -7.73 5.23
N ASP A 42 1.73 -8.59 6.20
CA ASP A 42 2.85 -8.32 7.09
C ASP A 42 4.17 -8.72 6.41
N ARG A 43 5.22 -7.93 6.58
CA ARG A 43 6.58 -8.26 6.10
C ARG A 43 7.17 -9.48 6.81
N LYS A 44 6.79 -9.74 8.07
CA LYS A 44 7.30 -10.82 8.89
C LYS A 44 6.24 -11.89 9.07
N LEU A 45 6.41 -13.02 8.41
CA LEU A 45 5.59 -14.21 8.56
C LEU A 45 6.40 -15.34 9.22
N PRO A 46 5.74 -16.31 9.87
CA PRO A 46 6.45 -17.39 10.60
C PRO A 46 7.34 -18.26 9.70
N ASP A 47 6.99 -18.42 8.44
CA ASP A 47 7.64 -19.30 7.45
C ASP A 47 8.40 -18.55 6.36
N GLY A 48 8.48 -17.21 6.40
CA GLY A 48 9.20 -16.45 5.40
C GLY A 48 8.96 -14.94 5.45
N ARG A 49 9.40 -14.27 4.39
CA ARG A 49 9.18 -12.84 4.21
C ARG A 49 7.90 -12.60 3.42
N GLY A 50 7.01 -11.76 3.97
CA GLY A 50 5.76 -11.43 3.29
C GLY A 50 5.97 -10.85 1.90
N GLU A 51 7.05 -10.09 1.70
CA GLU A 51 7.38 -9.50 0.39
C GLU A 51 7.46 -10.53 -0.75
N GLU A 52 7.71 -11.80 -0.43
CA GLU A 52 7.68 -12.87 -1.43
C GLU A 52 6.30 -13.03 -2.09
N LEU A 53 5.22 -12.74 -1.36
CA LEU A 53 3.86 -12.79 -1.90
C LEU A 53 3.60 -11.69 -2.94
N LEU A 54 4.34 -10.58 -2.91
CA LEU A 54 4.22 -9.50 -3.90
C LEU A 54 4.50 -9.99 -5.33
N VAL A 55 5.40 -10.98 -5.47
CA VAL A 55 5.70 -11.59 -6.77
C VAL A 55 4.49 -12.39 -7.27
N ASP A 56 3.83 -13.12 -6.37
CA ASP A 56 2.65 -13.93 -6.71
C ASP A 56 1.41 -13.06 -6.97
N ALA A 57 1.33 -11.89 -6.35
CA ALA A 57 0.24 -10.92 -6.49
C ALA A 57 0.38 -10.01 -7.74
N LYS A 58 1.60 -9.86 -8.29
CA LYS A 58 1.92 -8.88 -9.33
C LYS A 58 1.03 -8.99 -10.58
N ASP A 59 0.72 -10.22 -11.01
CA ASP A 59 -0.03 -10.50 -12.23
C ASP A 59 -1.54 -10.76 -11.92
N ARG A 60 -1.98 -10.44 -10.71
CA ARG A 60 -3.36 -10.62 -10.25
C ARG A 60 -4.11 -9.29 -10.15
N PRO A 61 -5.44 -9.30 -10.23
CA PRO A 61 -6.25 -8.09 -10.16
C PRO A 61 -6.37 -7.50 -8.75
N CYS A 62 -5.65 -8.03 -7.75
CA CYS A 62 -5.69 -7.55 -6.37
C CYS A 62 -4.79 -6.33 -6.15
N ARG A 63 -5.09 -5.55 -5.12
CA ARG A 63 -4.22 -4.48 -4.58
C ARG A 63 -3.59 -4.95 -3.28
N VAL A 64 -2.37 -4.51 -3.00
CA VAL A 64 -1.62 -4.95 -1.83
C VAL A 64 -1.28 -3.78 -0.92
N GLY A 65 -1.77 -3.83 0.32
CA GLY A 65 -1.35 -2.96 1.41
C GLY A 65 -0.38 -3.69 2.34
N MET A 66 0.78 -3.09 2.59
CA MET A 66 1.69 -3.57 3.64
C MET A 66 1.17 -3.10 4.99
N LEU A 67 0.97 -4.02 5.94
CA LEU A 67 0.55 -3.74 7.32
C LEU A 67 1.53 -4.40 8.29
N THR A 68 2.56 -3.67 8.70
CA THR A 68 3.74 -4.27 9.34
C THR A 68 4.32 -3.39 10.44
N GLY A 69 5.00 -4.02 11.41
CA GLY A 69 5.80 -3.31 12.42
C GLY A 69 7.23 -2.98 11.96
N VAL A 70 7.54 -3.18 10.69
CA VAL A 70 8.83 -2.79 10.11
C VAL A 70 8.71 -1.37 9.59
N GLU A 71 9.55 -0.47 10.10
CA GLU A 71 9.62 0.89 9.57
C GLU A 71 10.10 0.87 8.11
N PRO A 72 9.56 1.75 7.26
CA PRO A 72 9.99 1.83 5.87
C PRO A 72 11.45 2.30 5.75
N ASP A 73 12.18 1.63 4.88
CA ASP A 73 13.52 1.99 4.44
C ASP A 73 13.55 2.08 2.91
N PHE A 74 14.67 2.50 2.32
CA PHE A 74 14.78 2.66 0.86
C PHE A 74 14.50 1.38 0.06
N ASP A 75 14.57 0.21 0.70
CA ASP A 75 14.19 -1.07 0.11
C ASP A 75 12.75 -1.14 -0.39
N ILE A 76 11.84 -0.33 0.21
CA ILE A 76 10.42 -0.31 -0.21
C ILE A 76 10.20 0.29 -1.61
N ILE A 77 11.16 1.08 -2.13
CA ILE A 77 11.01 1.80 -3.40
C ILE A 77 10.73 0.82 -4.56
N ASP A 78 11.40 -0.32 -4.57
CA ASP A 78 11.27 -1.33 -5.63
C ASP A 78 10.21 -2.39 -5.35
N MET A 79 9.54 -2.34 -4.19
CA MET A 79 8.48 -3.30 -3.83
C MET A 79 7.18 -2.99 -4.57
N GLY A 80 6.43 -4.04 -4.94
CA GLY A 80 5.19 -3.97 -5.71
C GLY A 80 3.91 -3.83 -4.87
N PHE A 81 3.87 -2.98 -3.85
CA PHE A 81 2.67 -2.70 -3.05
C PHE A 81 2.03 -1.35 -3.40
N ASP A 82 0.78 -1.16 -2.96
CA ASP A 82 -0.03 0.03 -3.25
C ASP A 82 -0.16 0.96 -2.02
N ALA A 83 -0.08 0.44 -0.80
CA ALA A 83 -0.12 1.20 0.44
C ALA A 83 0.82 0.63 1.51
N TYR A 84 1.30 1.47 2.46
CA TYR A 84 2.17 1.05 3.55
C TYR A 84 1.69 1.63 4.89
N LEU A 85 1.33 0.75 5.82
CA LEU A 85 0.88 1.09 7.16
C LEU A 85 1.85 0.52 8.18
N VAL A 86 2.32 1.37 9.08
CA VAL A 86 3.22 0.98 10.18
C VAL A 86 2.41 0.72 11.44
N LYS A 87 2.53 -0.47 12.00
CA LYS A 87 1.91 -0.80 13.30
C LYS A 87 2.56 0.01 14.43
N PRO A 88 1.81 0.50 15.43
CA PRO A 88 0.40 0.20 15.69
C PRO A 88 -0.56 0.99 14.81
N VAL A 89 -1.64 0.36 14.38
CA VAL A 89 -2.75 0.95 13.63
C VAL A 89 -4.04 0.77 14.42
N ASP A 90 -4.97 1.70 14.26
CA ASP A 90 -6.30 1.56 14.82
C ASP A 90 -7.31 1.02 13.78
N ARG A 91 -8.60 0.92 14.20
CA ARG A 91 -9.64 0.39 13.33
C ARG A 91 -9.90 1.28 12.13
N GLU A 92 -9.87 2.59 12.31
CA GLU A 92 -10.14 3.59 11.28
C GLU A 92 -9.04 3.55 10.21
N ASP A 93 -7.77 3.50 10.63
CA ASP A 93 -6.62 3.35 9.72
C ASP A 93 -6.76 2.14 8.79
N VAL A 94 -7.18 0.98 9.34
CA VAL A 94 -7.31 -0.25 8.54
C VAL A 94 -8.49 -0.17 7.57
N LEU A 95 -9.62 0.37 7.99
CA LEU A 95 -10.80 0.52 7.13
C LEU A 95 -10.55 1.52 6.00
N ASP A 96 -9.92 2.65 6.30
CA ASP A 96 -9.57 3.69 5.33
C ASP A 96 -8.57 3.17 4.30
N ALA A 97 -7.56 2.41 4.75
CA ALA A 97 -6.61 1.78 3.84
C ALA A 97 -7.28 0.78 2.89
N VAL A 98 -8.20 -0.06 3.38
CA VAL A 98 -8.94 -1.01 2.54
C VAL A 98 -9.84 -0.28 1.56
N ALA A 99 -10.57 0.76 2.00
CA ALA A 99 -11.41 1.57 1.14
C ALA A 99 -10.59 2.24 0.02
N HIS A 100 -9.44 2.83 0.38
CA HIS A 100 -8.51 3.42 -0.58
C HIS A 100 -8.01 2.40 -1.61
N LEU A 101 -7.56 1.22 -1.17
CA LEU A 101 -7.09 0.16 -2.05
C LEU A 101 -8.19 -0.35 -3.00
N LEU A 102 -9.45 -0.45 -2.53
CA LEU A 102 -10.59 -0.80 -3.38
C LEU A 102 -10.87 0.26 -4.44
N ASP A 103 -10.75 1.53 -4.07
CA ASP A 103 -10.93 2.63 -5.02
C ASP A 103 -9.83 2.63 -6.09
N LEU A 104 -8.57 2.32 -5.74
CA LEU A 104 -7.47 2.21 -6.69
C LEU A 104 -7.72 1.16 -7.80
N ARG A 105 -8.54 0.13 -7.55
CA ARG A 105 -8.91 -0.84 -8.59
C ARG A 105 -9.77 -0.27 -9.72
N ARG A 106 -10.39 0.88 -9.50
CA ARG A 106 -11.29 1.54 -10.46
C ARG A 106 -10.56 2.49 -11.41
N TYR A 107 -9.29 2.78 -11.10
CA TYR A 107 -8.49 3.71 -11.89
C TYR A 107 -7.62 2.98 -12.91
N GLU A 108 -7.27 3.70 -13.97
CA GLU A 108 -6.30 3.27 -14.99
C GLU A 108 -4.90 3.08 -14.36
N ASP A 109 -4.05 2.30 -15.03
CA ASP A 109 -2.72 1.92 -14.53
C ASP A 109 -1.84 3.12 -14.18
N ASP A 110 -1.90 4.21 -14.94
CA ASP A 110 -1.11 5.43 -14.70
C ASP A 110 -1.50 6.12 -13.38
N VAL A 111 -2.80 6.18 -13.07
CA VAL A 111 -3.30 6.76 -11.80
C VAL A 111 -2.91 5.87 -10.63
N THR A 112 -3.04 4.56 -10.80
CA THR A 112 -2.63 3.59 -9.79
C THR A 112 -1.13 3.69 -9.49
N GLU A 113 -0.31 3.81 -10.52
CA GLU A 113 1.13 3.95 -10.36
C GLU A 113 1.51 5.27 -9.64
N TYR A 114 0.80 6.36 -9.94
CA TYR A 114 0.97 7.61 -9.20
C TYR A 114 0.73 7.42 -7.70
N PHE A 115 -0.39 6.80 -7.30
CA PHE A 115 -0.69 6.54 -5.88
C PHE A 115 0.31 5.59 -5.22
N ARG A 116 0.79 4.59 -5.95
CA ARG A 116 1.83 3.67 -5.48
C ARG A 116 3.14 4.42 -5.16
N VAL A 117 3.57 5.30 -6.03
CA VAL A 117 4.77 6.13 -5.84
C VAL A 117 4.56 7.14 -4.71
N ALA A 118 3.38 7.77 -4.63
CA ALA A 118 3.01 8.70 -3.56
C ALA A 118 3.04 8.02 -2.19
N SER A 119 2.47 6.82 -2.06
CA SER A 119 2.47 6.04 -0.82
C SER A 119 3.89 5.73 -0.32
N LYS A 120 4.78 5.32 -1.22
CA LYS A 120 6.19 5.06 -0.88
C LYS A 120 6.92 6.32 -0.42
N LYS A 121 6.71 7.42 -1.14
CA LYS A 121 7.30 8.73 -0.80
C LYS A 121 6.84 9.17 0.59
N ALA A 122 5.54 9.16 0.87
CA ALA A 122 4.98 9.55 2.17
C ALA A 122 5.48 8.65 3.31
N ALA A 123 5.57 7.33 3.11
CA ALA A 123 6.09 6.40 4.10
C ALA A 123 7.56 6.71 4.45
N LEU A 124 8.41 6.98 3.45
CA LEU A 124 9.81 7.33 3.68
C LEU A 124 9.97 8.70 4.37
N GLU A 125 9.18 9.71 3.98
CA GLU A 125 9.19 11.03 4.60
C GLU A 125 8.76 11.01 6.06
N THR A 126 7.86 10.10 6.42
CA THR A 126 7.44 9.91 7.81
C THR A 126 8.52 9.21 8.66
N ALA A 127 9.25 8.26 8.07
CA ALA A 127 10.20 7.41 8.79
C ALA A 127 11.62 7.97 8.86
N LYS A 128 12.02 8.85 7.91
CA LYS A 128 13.41 9.29 7.77
C LYS A 128 13.57 10.79 7.86
N PRO A 129 14.68 11.28 8.45
CA PRO A 129 14.98 12.70 8.51
C PRO A 129 15.32 13.25 7.11
N PRO A 130 15.00 14.54 6.82
CA PRO A 130 15.23 15.16 5.51
C PRO A 130 16.66 15.02 4.97
N VAL A 131 17.67 15.12 5.84
CA VAL A 131 19.08 14.98 5.45
C VAL A 131 19.41 13.61 4.88
N GLU A 132 18.79 12.56 5.40
CA GLU A 132 18.97 11.18 4.91
C GLU A 132 18.27 10.98 3.56
N LEU A 133 17.06 11.54 3.42
CA LEU A 133 16.32 11.52 2.16
C LEU A 133 17.05 12.25 1.04
N GLU A 134 17.55 13.47 1.32
CA GLU A 134 18.31 14.26 0.34
C GLU A 134 19.63 13.60 -0.09
N ALA A 135 20.23 12.77 0.77
CA ALA A 135 21.45 12.04 0.44
C ALA A 135 21.22 10.74 -0.36
N SER A 136 19.99 10.27 -0.47
CA SER A 136 19.66 9.03 -1.17
C SER A 136 19.36 9.26 -2.64
N GLU A 137 20.16 8.63 -3.52
CA GLU A 137 19.90 8.65 -4.97
C GLU A 137 18.60 7.90 -5.34
N GLU A 138 18.25 6.86 -4.58
CA GLU A 138 17.01 6.09 -4.75
C GLU A 138 15.79 6.97 -4.49
N TYR A 139 15.83 7.76 -3.40
CA TYR A 139 14.75 8.68 -3.06
C TYR A 139 14.65 9.83 -4.07
N GLN A 140 15.77 10.37 -4.57
CA GLN A 140 15.74 11.40 -5.60
C GLN A 140 15.07 10.88 -6.88
N ARG A 141 15.41 9.67 -7.33
CA ARG A 141 14.75 9.01 -8.48
C ARG A 141 13.25 8.77 -8.26
N LEU A 142 12.86 8.43 -7.02
CA LEU A 142 11.45 8.31 -6.66
C LEU A 142 10.72 9.65 -6.80
N CYS A 143 11.32 10.76 -6.35
CA CYS A 143 10.75 12.10 -6.49
C CYS A 143 10.60 12.52 -7.96
N GLU A 144 11.62 12.30 -8.78
CA GLU A 144 11.54 12.58 -10.23
C GLU A 144 10.41 11.77 -10.91
N ARG A 145 10.27 10.49 -10.53
CA ARG A 145 9.19 9.64 -11.02
C ARG A 145 7.82 10.14 -10.58
N PHE A 146 7.69 10.55 -9.32
CA PHE A 146 6.46 11.13 -8.78
C PHE A 146 6.03 12.39 -9.56
N GLU A 147 6.96 13.32 -9.79
CA GLU A 147 6.70 14.55 -10.56
C GLU A 147 6.30 14.26 -12.01
N GLY A 148 6.97 13.29 -12.65
CA GLY A 148 6.63 12.86 -14.00
C GLY A 148 5.23 12.28 -14.11
N LEU A 149 4.84 11.41 -13.17
CA LEU A 149 3.49 10.82 -13.09
C LEU A 149 2.43 11.87 -12.78
N ALA A 150 2.70 12.80 -11.85
CA ALA A 150 1.78 13.90 -11.54
C ALA A 150 1.47 14.75 -12.77
N ALA A 151 2.49 15.06 -13.57
CA ALA A 151 2.32 15.84 -14.81
C ALA A 151 1.50 15.09 -15.87
N SER A 152 1.71 13.77 -16.03
CA SER A 152 0.96 12.94 -16.98
C SER A 152 -0.47 12.69 -16.55
N THR A 153 -0.72 12.43 -15.28
CA THR A 153 -2.05 12.18 -14.72
C THR A 153 -2.95 13.42 -14.82
N VAL A 154 -2.41 14.61 -14.56
CA VAL A 154 -3.12 15.88 -14.75
C VAL A 154 -3.43 16.14 -16.24
N ALA A 155 -2.55 15.74 -17.15
CA ALA A 155 -2.75 15.92 -18.59
C ALA A 155 -3.77 14.95 -19.20
N SER A 156 -3.91 13.74 -18.66
CA SER A 156 -4.77 12.68 -19.18
C SER A 156 -6.16 12.63 -18.54
N SER A 157 -6.36 13.21 -17.34
CA SER A 157 -7.65 13.17 -16.65
C SER A 157 -8.60 14.25 -17.16
N THR A 158 -9.63 13.82 -17.88
CA THR A 158 -10.77 14.68 -18.30
C THR A 158 -11.63 15.11 -17.08
N ASP A 159 -11.46 14.49 -15.92
CA ASP A 159 -12.13 14.81 -14.66
C ASP A 159 -11.15 15.37 -13.62
N THR A 160 -10.73 16.60 -13.85
CA THR A 160 -9.82 17.37 -12.98
C THR A 160 -10.36 17.55 -11.54
N GLN A 161 -11.65 17.30 -11.30
CA GLN A 161 -12.29 17.55 -10.01
C GLN A 161 -12.10 16.35 -9.05
N THR A 162 -12.17 15.14 -9.55
CA THR A 162 -11.92 13.90 -8.79
C THR A 162 -10.46 13.81 -8.37
N VAL A 163 -9.53 14.09 -9.28
CA VAL A 163 -8.09 14.10 -8.99
C VAL A 163 -7.75 15.17 -7.93
N ARG A 164 -8.32 16.39 -8.02
CA ARG A 164 -8.10 17.44 -7.02
C ARG A 164 -8.66 17.12 -5.63
N THR A 165 -9.73 16.34 -5.54
CA THR A 165 -10.29 15.92 -4.25
C THR A 165 -9.37 14.92 -3.58
N LEU A 166 -8.84 13.95 -4.32
CA LEU A 166 -7.86 12.97 -3.85
C LEU A 166 -6.53 13.63 -3.41
N PHE A 167 -6.07 14.64 -4.12
CA PHE A 167 -4.87 15.42 -3.74
C PHE A 167 -5.06 16.17 -2.42
N ARG A 168 -6.24 16.69 -2.15
CA ARG A 168 -6.53 17.45 -0.93
C ARG A 168 -6.56 16.57 0.32
N ASP A 169 -6.99 15.33 0.18
CA ASP A 169 -7.08 14.37 1.29
C ASP A 169 -5.68 13.84 1.68
N LEU A 170 -4.74 13.77 0.73
CA LEU A 170 -3.34 13.42 0.99
C LEU A 170 -2.56 14.56 1.71
N GLU A 171 -2.89 15.83 1.44
CA GLU A 171 -2.27 16.98 2.12
C GLU A 171 -2.83 17.22 3.55
N THR A 172 -3.97 16.64 3.89
CA THR A 172 -4.63 16.84 5.19
C THR A 172 -4.30 15.73 6.20
N SER A 173 -3.65 14.66 5.76
CA SER A 173 -3.23 13.51 6.61
C SER A 173 -1.76 13.57 7.05
N VAL A 174 -1.12 14.78 7.02
CA VAL A 174 0.23 15.02 7.56
C VAL A 174 0.15 15.88 8.82
#